data_261f4866ccbbb8cad7c83b6df2b1f76b
#
_entry.id   261f4866ccbbb8cad7c83b6df2b1f76b
#
_cell.length_a   1.000
_cell.length_b   1.000
_cell.length_c   1.000
_cell.angle_alpha   90.00
_cell.angle_beta   90.00
_cell.angle_gamma   90.00
#
_symmetry.space_group_name_H-M   'P 1'
#
loop_
_entity.id
_entity.type
_entity.pdbx_description
1 polymer ?
#
loop_
_entity_poly.entity_id
_entity_poly.type
_entity_poly.pdbx_seq_one_letter_code
_entity_poly.pdbx_strand_id
1 'polypeptide(L)'
;MCRTLLKAILALALLPAAARPQTVDEIIAKNIQAHGGPEKMSAVHSRIQTAKFSAGSFKADTRLVNKRPDEVREEFILQGMTQIRAYDGKTGWQLDPFEGRRAAELLAEDDMKDLVVDSDIDGPLVNYKQKGHKAEFMGHDSVEGTDCYKVKLTLKNGDIRTYYFDADSYLELKLETQTFVRGAPHDSETYYGDYDPVNGIYYPFAIEQGQKGSPDRVRLTVEKIELNPPVDNALFKMPAANAQAGPSAGSK
;
A
#
# COMPACT_ATOMS: atom_id res chain seq x y z
N MET A 1 39.96 11.70 -73.71
CA MET A 1 38.57 11.36 -73.17
C MET A 1 38.75 10.96 -71.74
N CYS A 2 38.53 11.90 -70.82
CA CYS A 2 38.71 11.70 -69.39
C CYS A 2 37.28 11.72 -68.73
N ARG A 3 36.84 10.57 -68.22
CA ARG A 3 35.53 10.44 -67.53
C ARG A 3 35.76 10.61 -66.01
N THR A 4 35.40 11.74 -65.51
CA THR A 4 35.37 12.03 -64.06
C THR A 4 34.10 11.42 -63.45
N LEU A 5 34.28 10.40 -62.56
CA LEU A 5 33.22 9.79 -61.76
C LEU A 5 33.02 10.65 -60.50
N LEU A 6 31.89 11.31 -60.43
CA LEU A 6 31.42 12.07 -59.26
C LEU A 6 30.82 11.09 -58.25
N LYS A 7 31.52 10.83 -57.14
CA LYS A 7 31.01 10.05 -56.00
C LYS A 7 30.13 10.95 -55.13
N ALA A 8 28.82 10.78 -55.21
CA ALA A 8 27.88 11.38 -54.28
C ALA A 8 27.94 10.67 -52.90
N ILE A 9 28.44 11.35 -51.87
CA ILE A 9 28.41 10.89 -50.50
C ILE A 9 27.03 11.27 -49.92
N LEU A 10 26.18 10.26 -49.71
CA LEU A 10 24.88 10.42 -49.07
C LEU A 10 25.12 10.48 -47.54
N ALA A 11 25.19 11.67 -46.95
CA ALA A 11 25.28 11.86 -45.51
C ALA A 11 23.89 11.56 -44.88
N LEU A 12 23.76 10.39 -44.24
CA LEU A 12 22.62 10.00 -43.46
C LEU A 12 22.62 10.81 -42.14
N ALA A 13 21.85 11.87 -42.07
CA ALA A 13 21.66 12.66 -40.84
C ALA A 13 20.88 11.82 -39.82
N LEU A 14 21.57 11.26 -38.83
CA LEU A 14 20.93 10.73 -37.60
C LEU A 14 20.35 11.92 -36.82
N LEU A 15 19.05 12.13 -36.93
CA LEU A 15 18.32 13.03 -36.04
C LEU A 15 18.30 12.38 -34.63
N PRO A 16 18.77 13.08 -33.59
CA PRO A 16 18.62 12.56 -32.24
C PRO A 16 17.12 12.46 -31.94
N ALA A 17 16.65 11.26 -31.62
CA ALA A 17 15.32 11.05 -31.07
C ALA A 17 15.23 11.88 -29.78
N ALA A 18 14.50 12.97 -29.80
CA ALA A 18 14.22 13.74 -28.58
C ALA A 18 13.52 12.81 -27.60
N ALA A 19 14.20 12.43 -26.52
CA ALA A 19 13.61 11.67 -25.45
C ALA A 19 12.42 12.49 -24.90
N ARG A 20 11.21 12.01 -25.11
CA ARG A 20 10.01 12.64 -24.53
C ARG A 20 10.13 12.52 -22.99
N PRO A 21 9.87 13.61 -22.25
CA PRO A 21 9.84 13.50 -20.79
C PRO A 21 8.78 12.47 -20.41
N GLN A 22 9.14 11.59 -19.49
CA GLN A 22 8.25 10.54 -18.99
C GLN A 22 7.06 11.17 -18.27
N THR A 23 5.85 10.75 -18.61
CA THR A 23 4.63 11.27 -18.00
C THR A 23 4.32 10.53 -16.69
N VAL A 24 3.54 11.15 -15.80
CA VAL A 24 3.09 10.51 -14.56
C VAL A 24 2.30 9.22 -14.84
N ASP A 25 1.48 9.21 -15.90
CA ASP A 25 0.71 8.03 -16.31
C ASP A 25 1.63 6.88 -16.73
N GLU A 26 2.71 7.15 -17.46
CA GLU A 26 3.69 6.13 -17.84
C GLU A 26 4.44 5.56 -16.64
N ILE A 27 4.81 6.40 -15.65
CA ILE A 27 5.47 5.95 -14.42
C ILE A 27 4.54 5.03 -13.63
N ILE A 28 3.28 5.43 -13.40
CA ILE A 28 2.29 4.62 -12.69
C ILE A 28 2.00 3.31 -13.45
N ALA A 29 1.87 3.36 -14.77
CA ALA A 29 1.65 2.15 -15.57
C ALA A 29 2.81 1.16 -15.46
N LYS A 30 4.06 1.64 -15.44
CA LYS A 30 5.24 0.81 -15.25
C LYS A 30 5.33 0.24 -13.84
N ASN A 31 4.96 1.01 -12.82
CA ASN A 31 4.85 0.49 -11.46
C ASN A 31 3.81 -0.66 -11.37
N ILE A 32 2.60 -0.47 -11.90
CA ILE A 32 1.59 -1.53 -11.95
C ILE A 32 2.11 -2.76 -12.70
N GLN A 33 2.85 -2.55 -13.79
CA GLN A 33 3.45 -3.65 -14.55
C GLN A 33 4.57 -4.34 -13.76
N ALA A 34 5.38 -3.60 -13.00
CA ALA A 34 6.43 -4.12 -12.13
C ALA A 34 5.85 -5.01 -11.01
N HIS A 35 4.70 -4.65 -10.47
CA HIS A 35 3.96 -5.52 -9.53
C HIS A 35 3.39 -6.79 -10.15
N GLY A 36 3.43 -6.97 -11.46
CA GLY A 36 2.95 -8.19 -12.14
C GLY A 36 1.84 -7.95 -13.15
N GLY A 37 1.39 -6.70 -13.27
CA GLY A 37 0.46 -6.23 -14.26
C GLY A 37 -1.01 -6.27 -13.84
N PRO A 38 -1.85 -5.46 -14.50
CA PRO A 38 -3.23 -5.24 -14.09
C PRO A 38 -4.10 -6.51 -14.15
N GLU A 39 -3.81 -7.44 -15.07
CA GLU A 39 -4.58 -8.68 -15.22
C GLU A 39 -4.44 -9.58 -13.99
N LYS A 40 -3.19 -9.79 -13.48
CA LYS A 40 -2.97 -10.61 -12.30
C LYS A 40 -3.52 -9.92 -11.05
N MET A 41 -3.31 -8.61 -10.91
CA MET A 41 -3.81 -7.84 -9.78
C MET A 41 -5.34 -7.90 -9.71
N SER A 42 -6.05 -7.71 -10.82
CA SER A 42 -7.52 -7.77 -10.87
C SER A 42 -8.09 -9.16 -10.59
N ALA A 43 -7.31 -10.23 -10.80
CA ALA A 43 -7.70 -11.60 -10.47
C ALA A 43 -7.62 -11.92 -8.97
N VAL A 44 -7.05 -11.02 -8.15
CA VAL A 44 -7.03 -11.17 -6.69
C VAL A 44 -8.36 -10.71 -6.12
N HIS A 45 -9.14 -11.61 -5.55
CA HIS A 45 -10.43 -11.33 -4.91
C HIS A 45 -10.34 -11.22 -3.39
N SER A 46 -9.35 -11.90 -2.81
CA SER A 46 -9.04 -11.83 -1.38
C SER A 46 -7.55 -12.01 -1.15
N ARG A 47 -7.05 -11.45 -0.04
CA ARG A 47 -5.66 -11.57 0.40
C ARG A 47 -5.62 -11.74 1.90
N ILE A 48 -4.80 -12.67 2.39
CA ILE A 48 -4.42 -12.77 3.79
C ILE A 48 -2.91 -12.58 3.87
N GLN A 49 -2.46 -11.66 4.68
CA GLN A 49 -1.05 -11.40 4.97
C GLN A 49 -0.82 -11.56 6.47
N THR A 50 0.21 -12.32 6.85
CA THR A 50 0.70 -12.38 8.22
C THR A 50 2.10 -11.80 8.30
N ALA A 51 2.39 -11.07 9.37
CA ALA A 51 3.69 -10.46 9.58
C ALA A 51 4.05 -10.39 11.06
N LYS A 52 5.36 -10.28 11.33
CA LYS A 52 5.91 -9.93 12.65
C LYS A 52 6.09 -8.43 12.73
N PHE A 53 5.44 -7.81 13.70
CA PHE A 53 5.67 -6.43 14.10
C PHE A 53 6.82 -6.37 15.10
N SER A 54 7.71 -5.40 14.95
CA SER A 54 8.77 -5.13 15.92
C SER A 54 9.04 -3.64 16.08
N ALA A 55 9.21 -3.20 17.35
CA ALA A 55 9.61 -1.85 17.73
C ALA A 55 10.64 -1.98 18.85
N GLY A 56 11.93 -1.91 18.52
CA GLY A 56 13.00 -2.26 19.45
C GLY A 56 12.89 -3.71 19.93
N SER A 57 12.75 -3.91 21.24
CA SER A 57 12.56 -5.25 21.84
C SER A 57 11.10 -5.72 21.82
N PHE A 58 10.15 -4.83 21.55
CA PHE A 58 8.72 -5.15 21.50
C PHE A 58 8.40 -5.92 20.22
N LYS A 59 7.62 -7.01 20.33
CA LYS A 59 7.21 -7.86 19.21
C LYS A 59 5.75 -8.25 19.34
N ALA A 60 5.05 -8.28 18.22
CA ALA A 60 3.67 -8.75 18.10
C ALA A 60 3.47 -9.45 16.75
N ASP A 61 2.39 -10.20 16.64
CA ASP A 61 1.94 -10.74 15.37
C ASP A 61 0.89 -9.81 14.76
N THR A 62 0.88 -9.71 13.42
CA THR A 62 -0.13 -8.96 12.71
C THR A 62 -0.75 -9.83 11.62
N ARG A 63 -2.02 -9.57 11.34
CA ARG A 63 -2.73 -10.20 10.25
C ARG A 63 -3.59 -9.17 9.53
N LEU A 64 -3.44 -9.09 8.22
CA LEU A 64 -4.24 -8.25 7.34
C LEU A 64 -5.07 -9.15 6.44
N VAL A 65 -6.36 -8.91 6.36
CA VAL A 65 -7.29 -9.59 5.48
C VAL A 65 -7.99 -8.56 4.60
N ASN A 66 -7.84 -8.69 3.30
CA ASN A 66 -8.57 -7.90 2.32
C ASN A 66 -9.53 -8.78 1.52
N LYS A 67 -10.67 -8.22 1.13
CA LYS A 67 -11.61 -8.86 0.21
C LYS A 67 -12.33 -7.83 -0.64
N ARG A 68 -12.50 -8.13 -1.94
CA ARG A 68 -13.28 -7.26 -2.82
C ARG A 68 -14.77 -7.26 -2.43
N PRO A 69 -15.48 -6.12 -2.67
CA PRO A 69 -14.95 -4.93 -3.34
C PRO A 69 -14.05 -4.05 -2.46
N ASP A 70 -14.38 -3.80 -1.19
CA ASP A 70 -13.74 -2.81 -0.33
C ASP A 70 -13.82 -3.25 1.15
N GLU A 71 -13.42 -4.50 1.44
CA GLU A 71 -13.43 -5.05 2.79
C GLU A 71 -12.00 -5.23 3.30
N VAL A 72 -11.73 -4.78 4.54
CA VAL A 72 -10.44 -4.94 5.21
C VAL A 72 -10.63 -5.26 6.69
N ARG A 73 -9.74 -6.12 7.20
CA ARG A 73 -9.61 -6.39 8.62
C ARG A 73 -8.15 -6.47 8.99
N GLU A 74 -7.77 -5.69 9.98
CA GLU A 74 -6.44 -5.63 10.60
C GLU A 74 -6.51 -6.22 11.99
N GLU A 75 -5.58 -7.10 12.31
CA GLU A 75 -5.42 -7.73 13.60
C GLU A 75 -4.01 -7.47 14.13
N PHE A 76 -3.91 -6.99 15.37
CA PHE A 76 -2.67 -6.87 16.12
C PHE A 76 -2.74 -7.79 17.34
N ILE A 77 -1.86 -8.80 17.37
CA ILE A 77 -1.95 -9.92 18.30
C ILE A 77 -0.77 -9.87 19.26
N LEU A 78 -1.05 -9.70 20.54
CA LEU A 78 -0.04 -9.62 21.59
C LEU A 78 -0.51 -10.38 22.84
N GLN A 79 0.29 -11.33 23.32
CA GLN A 79 0.04 -12.09 24.57
C GLN A 79 -1.36 -12.72 24.65
N GLY A 80 -1.88 -13.21 23.52
CA GLY A 80 -3.20 -13.84 23.43
C GLY A 80 -4.38 -12.87 23.34
N MET A 81 -4.13 -11.57 23.38
CA MET A 81 -5.13 -10.55 23.10
C MET A 81 -5.02 -10.10 21.64
N THR A 82 -6.15 -9.74 21.04
CA THR A 82 -6.20 -9.27 19.63
C THR A 82 -6.94 -7.94 19.57
N GLN A 83 -6.23 -6.89 19.18
CA GLN A 83 -6.84 -5.65 18.71
C GLN A 83 -7.30 -5.87 17.28
N ILE A 84 -8.49 -5.39 16.95
CA ILE A 84 -9.10 -5.54 15.64
C ILE A 84 -9.57 -4.18 15.16
N ARG A 85 -9.26 -3.86 13.90
CA ARG A 85 -9.89 -2.79 13.15
C ARG A 85 -10.43 -3.39 11.86
N ALA A 86 -11.66 -3.07 11.48
CA ALA A 86 -12.23 -3.62 10.27
C ALA A 86 -13.20 -2.66 9.60
N TYR A 87 -13.34 -2.82 8.28
CA TYR A 87 -14.25 -2.10 7.42
C TYR A 87 -14.96 -3.07 6.47
N ASP A 88 -16.27 -3.00 6.40
CA ASP A 88 -17.11 -3.91 5.62
C ASP A 88 -17.59 -3.32 4.29
N GLY A 89 -16.88 -2.29 3.78
CA GLY A 89 -17.27 -1.54 2.58
C GLY A 89 -18.24 -0.38 2.89
N LYS A 90 -18.72 -0.26 4.14
CA LYS A 90 -19.68 0.77 4.54
C LYS A 90 -19.41 1.32 5.94
N THR A 91 -19.04 0.45 6.86
CA THR A 91 -18.95 0.77 8.29
C THR A 91 -17.61 0.29 8.83
N GLY A 92 -16.87 1.20 9.48
CA GLY A 92 -15.65 0.88 10.22
C GLY A 92 -15.95 0.63 11.70
N TRP A 93 -15.25 -0.34 12.28
CA TRP A 93 -15.34 -0.65 13.70
C TRP A 93 -14.00 -1.12 14.25
N GLN A 94 -13.86 -1.05 15.56
CA GLN A 94 -12.69 -1.54 16.29
C GLN A 94 -13.07 -2.30 17.55
N LEU A 95 -12.16 -3.19 17.97
CA LEU A 95 -12.10 -3.81 19.28
C LEU A 95 -10.69 -3.64 19.83
N ASP A 96 -10.54 -2.93 20.94
CA ASP A 96 -9.23 -2.67 21.53
C ASP A 96 -9.14 -3.13 22.98
N PRO A 97 -8.73 -4.39 23.22
CA PRO A 97 -8.58 -4.92 24.57
C PRO A 97 -7.42 -4.29 25.35
N PHE A 98 -6.44 -3.67 24.68
CA PHE A 98 -5.29 -3.02 25.32
C PHE A 98 -5.68 -1.72 26.02
N GLU A 99 -6.74 -1.06 25.54
CA GLU A 99 -7.35 0.10 26.20
C GLU A 99 -8.45 -0.29 27.20
N GLY A 100 -8.58 -1.57 27.54
CA GLY A 100 -9.63 -2.06 28.43
C GLY A 100 -11.02 -2.18 27.82
N ARG A 101 -11.13 -1.97 26.51
CA ARG A 101 -12.39 -2.06 25.76
C ARG A 101 -12.69 -3.52 25.42
N ARG A 102 -13.76 -4.05 26.01
CA ARG A 102 -14.15 -5.46 25.80
C ARG A 102 -15.25 -5.64 24.76
N ALA A 103 -15.80 -4.56 24.24
CA ALA A 103 -16.84 -4.55 23.22
C ALA A 103 -16.36 -3.83 21.97
N ALA A 104 -16.79 -4.31 20.80
CA ALA A 104 -16.53 -3.61 19.55
C ALA A 104 -17.33 -2.30 19.51
N GLU A 105 -16.75 -1.26 18.94
CA GLU A 105 -17.35 0.05 18.77
C GLU A 105 -17.15 0.57 17.34
N LEU A 106 -18.06 1.43 16.90
CA LEU A 106 -17.97 2.05 15.58
C LEU A 106 -16.84 3.09 15.58
N LEU A 107 -16.11 3.15 14.49
CA LEU A 107 -15.13 4.20 14.22
C LEU A 107 -15.83 5.44 13.67
N ALA A 108 -15.37 6.62 14.09
CA ALA A 108 -15.72 7.87 13.44
C ALA A 108 -15.13 7.94 12.03
N GLU A 109 -15.70 8.79 11.17
CA GLU A 109 -15.26 8.93 9.77
C GLU A 109 -13.76 9.22 9.64
N ASP A 110 -13.25 10.13 10.46
CA ASP A 110 -11.82 10.47 10.46
C ASP A 110 -10.92 9.32 10.94
N ASP A 111 -11.40 8.50 11.87
CA ASP A 111 -10.63 7.41 12.47
C ASP A 111 -10.62 6.14 11.58
N MET A 112 -11.47 6.08 10.55
CA MET A 112 -11.50 4.97 9.58
C MET A 112 -10.88 5.29 8.22
N LYS A 113 -10.34 6.51 8.00
CA LYS A 113 -9.80 6.93 6.71
C LYS A 113 -8.75 5.97 6.15
N ASP A 114 -7.83 5.53 6.99
CA ASP A 114 -6.78 4.58 6.58
C ASP A 114 -7.39 3.24 6.20
N LEU A 115 -8.34 2.72 6.99
CA LEU A 115 -9.03 1.46 6.66
C LEU A 115 -9.75 1.54 5.31
N VAL A 116 -10.40 2.68 5.00
CA VAL A 116 -11.05 2.88 3.70
C VAL A 116 -10.04 2.82 2.56
N VAL A 117 -8.86 3.41 2.73
CA VAL A 117 -7.80 3.34 1.71
C VAL A 117 -7.23 1.92 1.62
N ASP A 118 -7.01 1.25 2.75
CA ASP A 118 -6.40 -0.07 2.82
C ASP A 118 -7.39 -1.20 2.44
N SER A 119 -8.72 -0.90 2.40
CA SER A 119 -9.73 -1.82 1.88
C SER A 119 -9.63 -2.02 0.36
N ASP A 120 -9.07 -1.06 -0.36
CA ASP A 120 -8.79 -1.16 -1.79
C ASP A 120 -7.62 -2.12 -2.03
N ILE A 121 -7.92 -3.37 -2.34
CA ILE A 121 -6.92 -4.44 -2.51
C ILE A 121 -5.91 -4.16 -3.63
N ASP A 122 -6.28 -3.34 -4.62
CA ASP A 122 -5.41 -2.93 -5.73
C ASP A 122 -4.53 -1.71 -5.37
N GLY A 123 -4.85 -1.03 -4.27
CA GLY A 123 -4.20 0.20 -3.87
C GLY A 123 -4.62 1.42 -4.70
N PRO A 124 -4.30 2.63 -4.22
CA PRO A 124 -4.83 3.86 -4.78
C PRO A 124 -4.26 4.25 -6.16
N LEU A 125 -3.15 3.64 -6.60
CA LEU A 125 -2.53 3.92 -7.91
C LEU A 125 -3.28 3.27 -9.07
N VAL A 126 -3.81 2.05 -8.86
CA VAL A 126 -4.57 1.34 -9.89
C VAL A 126 -5.88 2.08 -10.15
N ASN A 127 -6.11 2.43 -11.41
CA ASN A 127 -7.31 3.18 -11.82
C ASN A 127 -7.50 4.50 -11.05
N TYR A 128 -6.41 5.17 -10.67
CA TYR A 128 -6.44 6.34 -9.80
C TYR A 128 -7.38 7.46 -10.29
N LYS A 129 -7.46 7.70 -11.61
CA LYS A 129 -8.38 8.71 -12.19
C LYS A 129 -9.84 8.37 -11.97
N GLN A 130 -10.21 7.08 -12.16
CA GLN A 130 -11.58 6.59 -11.94
C GLN A 130 -11.98 6.65 -10.46
N LYS A 131 -10.99 6.46 -9.55
CA LYS A 131 -11.17 6.63 -8.10
C LYS A 131 -11.27 8.11 -7.68
N GLY A 132 -11.07 9.04 -8.63
CA GLY A 132 -11.14 10.49 -8.37
C GLY A 132 -9.86 11.06 -7.77
N HIS A 133 -8.74 10.33 -7.84
CA HIS A 133 -7.43 10.80 -7.40
C HIS A 133 -6.74 11.62 -8.49
N LYS A 134 -5.76 12.44 -8.10
CA LYS A 134 -4.94 13.25 -9.01
C LYS A 134 -3.48 12.92 -8.79
N ALA A 135 -2.75 12.63 -9.86
CA ALA A 135 -1.33 12.33 -9.82
C ALA A 135 -0.51 13.41 -10.50
N GLU A 136 0.63 13.75 -9.92
CA GLU A 136 1.59 14.73 -10.41
C GLU A 136 3.00 14.14 -10.36
N PHE A 137 3.75 14.24 -11.47
CA PHE A 137 5.16 13.90 -11.47
C PHE A 137 5.97 15.06 -10.87
N MET A 138 6.66 14.81 -9.80
CA MET A 138 7.42 15.80 -9.03
C MET A 138 8.91 15.84 -9.42
N GLY A 139 9.32 15.09 -10.44
CA GLY A 139 10.70 14.98 -10.86
C GLY A 139 11.40 13.76 -10.27
N HIS A 140 12.73 13.83 -10.24
CA HIS A 140 13.59 12.78 -9.67
C HIS A 140 13.98 13.16 -8.24
N ASP A 141 14.24 12.14 -7.43
CA ASP A 141 14.76 12.26 -6.06
C ASP A 141 15.65 11.04 -5.77
N SER A 142 16.16 10.92 -4.56
CA SER A 142 16.97 9.78 -4.14
C SER A 142 16.51 9.24 -2.79
N VAL A 143 16.41 7.93 -2.68
CA VAL A 143 16.13 7.22 -1.42
C VAL A 143 17.31 6.31 -1.10
N GLU A 144 18.04 6.60 -0.02
CA GLU A 144 19.24 5.85 0.41
C GLU A 144 20.28 5.65 -0.71
N GLY A 145 20.42 6.65 -1.60
CA GLY A 145 21.35 6.65 -2.71
C GLY A 145 20.85 6.00 -3.99
N THR A 146 19.61 5.48 -4.00
CA THR A 146 18.97 4.94 -5.20
C THR A 146 18.13 6.02 -5.89
N ASP A 147 18.31 6.21 -7.19
CA ASP A 147 17.54 7.16 -7.99
C ASP A 147 16.06 6.75 -8.06
N CYS A 148 15.18 7.72 -7.88
CA CYS A 148 13.74 7.50 -7.83
C CYS A 148 12.95 8.48 -8.70
N TYR A 149 11.85 8.00 -9.26
CA TYR A 149 10.77 8.86 -9.75
C TYR A 149 9.88 9.25 -8.57
N LYS A 150 9.69 10.54 -8.37
CA LYS A 150 8.83 11.07 -7.30
C LYS A 150 7.46 11.43 -7.86
N VAL A 151 6.43 10.80 -7.34
CA VAL A 151 5.03 11.01 -7.77
C VAL A 151 4.17 11.36 -6.57
N LYS A 152 3.48 12.50 -6.66
CA LYS A 152 2.48 12.92 -5.69
C LYS A 152 1.10 12.46 -6.16
N LEU A 153 0.38 11.75 -5.30
CA LEU A 153 -1.01 11.36 -5.49
C LEU A 153 -1.88 12.08 -4.44
N THR A 154 -2.79 12.94 -4.90
CA THR A 154 -3.81 13.52 -4.03
C THR A 154 -5.05 12.65 -4.11
N LEU A 155 -5.44 12.06 -2.98
CA LEU A 155 -6.61 11.21 -2.89
C LEU A 155 -7.90 12.04 -2.98
N LYS A 156 -9.02 11.40 -3.29
CA LYS A 156 -10.33 12.06 -3.38
C LYS A 156 -10.76 12.73 -2.07
N ASN A 157 -10.34 12.17 -0.92
CA ASN A 157 -10.61 12.72 0.42
C ASN A 157 -9.67 13.87 0.81
N GLY A 158 -8.70 14.24 -0.04
CA GLY A 158 -7.72 15.30 0.18
C GLY A 158 -6.41 14.87 0.80
N ASP A 159 -6.28 13.62 1.27
CA ASP A 159 -5.01 13.10 1.78
C ASP A 159 -3.98 13.00 0.65
N ILE A 160 -2.70 13.11 1.01
CA ILE A 160 -1.60 13.15 0.05
C ILE A 160 -0.71 11.94 0.28
N ARG A 161 -0.35 11.27 -0.80
CA ARG A 161 0.63 10.20 -0.85
C ARG A 161 1.74 10.58 -1.83
N THR A 162 2.99 10.59 -1.38
CA THR A 162 4.15 10.83 -2.23
C THR A 162 4.95 9.55 -2.35
N TYR A 163 4.91 8.97 -3.53
CA TYR A 163 5.61 7.74 -3.86
C TYR A 163 6.99 8.03 -4.41
N TYR A 164 7.96 7.22 -4.03
CA TYR A 164 9.31 7.17 -4.57
C TYR A 164 9.50 5.80 -5.21
N PHE A 165 9.44 5.76 -6.54
CA PHE A 165 9.63 4.54 -7.32
C PHE A 165 11.08 4.43 -7.73
N ASP A 166 11.71 3.31 -7.50
CA ASP A 166 13.02 2.98 -8.03
C ASP A 166 13.06 3.20 -9.55
N ALA A 167 14.08 3.90 -10.04
CA ALA A 167 14.14 4.31 -11.45
C ALA A 167 14.34 3.14 -12.41
N ASP A 168 14.87 2.02 -11.94
CA ASP A 168 15.14 0.82 -12.74
C ASP A 168 13.98 -0.18 -12.67
N SER A 169 13.53 -0.53 -11.46
CA SER A 169 12.50 -1.55 -11.24
C SER A 169 11.07 -1.02 -11.25
N TYR A 170 10.86 0.27 -11.00
CA TYR A 170 9.55 0.93 -10.79
C TYR A 170 8.78 0.46 -9.56
N LEU A 171 9.36 -0.36 -8.69
CA LEU A 171 8.78 -0.70 -7.40
C LEU A 171 8.95 0.44 -6.39
N GLU A 172 8.06 0.52 -5.41
CA GLU A 172 8.14 1.55 -4.36
C GLU A 172 9.34 1.27 -3.45
N LEU A 173 10.18 2.29 -3.22
CA LEU A 173 11.18 2.27 -2.15
C LEU A 173 10.68 3.00 -0.91
N LYS A 174 9.92 4.09 -1.12
CA LYS A 174 9.41 4.92 -0.04
C LYS A 174 8.02 5.47 -0.39
N LEU A 175 7.19 5.61 0.62
CA LEU A 175 5.93 6.33 0.58
C LEU A 175 5.89 7.35 1.73
N GLU A 176 5.66 8.61 1.43
CA GLU A 176 5.27 9.61 2.42
C GLU A 176 3.76 9.80 2.37
N THR A 177 3.13 9.75 3.53
CA THR A 177 1.67 9.93 3.66
C THR A 177 1.39 11.14 4.54
N GLN A 178 0.52 12.03 4.07
CA GLN A 178 -0.07 13.09 4.87
C GLN A 178 -1.57 12.87 4.93
N THR A 179 -2.07 12.50 6.11
CA THR A 179 -3.49 12.28 6.39
C THR A 179 -4.03 13.43 7.23
N PHE A 180 -5.19 13.96 6.88
CA PHE A 180 -5.83 15.03 7.65
C PHE A 180 -6.86 14.44 8.59
N VAL A 181 -6.57 14.47 9.90
CA VAL A 181 -7.48 14.00 10.97
C VAL A 181 -7.94 15.19 11.77
N ARG A 182 -9.25 15.42 11.83
CA ARG A 182 -9.85 16.59 12.53
C ARG A 182 -9.22 17.93 12.14
N GLY A 183 -8.85 18.04 10.86
CA GLY A 183 -8.21 19.23 10.28
C GLY A 183 -6.72 19.41 10.56
N ALA A 184 -6.10 18.52 11.32
CA ALA A 184 -4.65 18.53 11.55
C ALA A 184 -3.94 17.53 10.61
N PRO A 185 -2.81 17.90 10.00
CA PRO A 185 -2.01 16.97 9.20
C PRO A 185 -1.22 16.01 10.11
N HIS A 186 -1.22 14.75 9.72
CA HIS A 186 -0.37 13.70 10.29
C HIS A 186 0.52 13.16 9.18
N ASP A 187 1.82 13.35 9.34
CA ASP A 187 2.82 12.96 8.36
C ASP A 187 3.54 11.68 8.80
N SER A 188 3.52 10.67 7.94
CA SER A 188 4.27 9.42 8.13
C SER A 188 5.11 9.08 6.91
N GLU A 189 6.08 8.20 7.10
CA GLU A 189 6.86 7.62 6.02
C GLU A 189 6.95 6.11 6.18
N THR A 190 6.90 5.41 5.04
CA THR A 190 7.00 3.97 4.95
C THR A 190 8.08 3.61 3.94
N TYR A 191 8.98 2.71 4.28
CA TYR A 191 10.00 2.16 3.41
C TYR A 191 9.67 0.72 3.09
N TYR A 192 9.90 0.32 1.85
CA TYR A 192 9.59 -1.00 1.33
C TYR A 192 10.86 -1.68 0.82
N GLY A 193 10.99 -2.97 1.09
CA GLY A 193 12.10 -3.79 0.63
C GLY A 193 11.72 -5.27 0.54
N ASP A 194 12.69 -6.09 0.14
CA ASP A 194 12.55 -7.53 0.03
C ASP A 194 11.31 -7.93 -0.79
N TYR A 195 11.23 -7.38 -2.02
CA TYR A 195 10.12 -7.69 -2.92
C TYR A 195 10.21 -9.12 -3.45
N ASP A 196 9.20 -9.94 -3.15
CA ASP A 196 9.09 -11.31 -3.62
C ASP A 196 7.76 -11.57 -4.33
N PRO A 197 7.75 -12.44 -5.38
CA PRO A 197 6.54 -12.74 -6.11
C PRO A 197 5.66 -13.77 -5.39
N VAL A 198 4.39 -13.46 -5.23
CA VAL A 198 3.33 -14.39 -4.83
C VAL A 198 2.36 -14.56 -6.00
N ASN A 199 2.32 -15.74 -6.60
CA ASN A 199 1.56 -16.02 -7.84
C ASN A 199 1.89 -15.03 -8.98
N GLY A 200 3.15 -14.54 -9.03
CA GLY A 200 3.64 -13.60 -10.03
C GLY A 200 3.19 -12.16 -9.85
N ILE A 201 2.76 -11.80 -8.64
CA ILE A 201 2.54 -10.43 -8.17
C ILE A 201 3.60 -10.14 -7.11
N TYR A 202 4.38 -9.07 -7.28
CA TYR A 202 5.44 -8.67 -6.35
C TYR A 202 4.87 -7.89 -5.17
N TYR A 203 5.19 -8.32 -3.96
CA TYR A 203 4.85 -7.69 -2.70
C TYR A 203 6.10 -7.41 -1.87
N PRO A 204 6.16 -6.32 -1.07
CA PRO A 204 7.26 -6.10 -0.13
C PRO A 204 7.13 -7.04 1.07
N PHE A 205 8.23 -7.68 1.46
CA PHE A 205 8.31 -8.54 2.65
C PHE A 205 9.00 -7.84 3.83
N ALA A 206 9.69 -6.73 3.58
CA ALA A 206 10.20 -5.82 4.61
C ALA A 206 9.51 -4.46 4.49
N ILE A 207 8.88 -4.03 5.57
CA ILE A 207 8.19 -2.74 5.64
C ILE A 207 8.64 -2.04 6.92
N GLU A 208 9.17 -0.82 6.79
CA GLU A 208 9.50 0.04 7.93
C GLU A 208 8.64 1.29 7.90
N GLN A 209 8.02 1.63 9.02
CA GLN A 209 7.10 2.76 9.10
C GLN A 209 7.37 3.61 10.33
N GLY A 210 7.23 4.92 10.21
CA GLY A 210 7.37 5.85 11.31
C GLY A 210 6.81 7.23 11.00
N GLN A 211 6.88 8.12 11.97
CA GLN A 211 6.58 9.51 11.74
C GLN A 211 7.64 10.10 10.80
N LYS A 212 7.22 10.92 9.86
CA LYS A 212 8.12 11.54 8.88
C LYS A 212 9.25 12.32 9.57
N GLY A 213 10.50 11.98 9.18
CA GLY A 213 11.70 12.60 9.73
C GLY A 213 12.12 12.10 11.12
N SER A 214 11.39 11.14 11.72
CA SER A 214 11.80 10.48 12.94
C SER A 214 12.76 9.32 12.66
N PRO A 215 13.80 9.09 13.46
CA PRO A 215 14.60 7.89 13.37
C PRO A 215 13.88 6.64 13.94
N ASP A 216 12.84 6.87 14.75
CA ASP A 216 12.08 5.78 15.37
C ASP A 216 11.11 5.18 14.36
N ARG A 217 11.37 3.94 13.98
CA ARG A 217 10.53 3.18 13.03
C ARG A 217 10.13 1.86 13.64
N VAL A 218 8.94 1.44 13.31
CA VAL A 218 8.47 0.08 13.51
C VAL A 218 8.74 -0.72 12.24
N ARG A 219 9.02 -2.02 12.40
CA ARG A 219 9.24 -2.93 11.28
C ARG A 219 8.17 -4.00 11.25
N LEU A 220 7.61 -4.22 10.07
CA LEU A 220 6.80 -5.39 9.75
C LEU A 220 7.62 -6.29 8.82
N THR A 221 7.88 -7.52 9.28
CA THR A 221 8.47 -8.57 8.44
C THR A 221 7.34 -9.50 8.03
N VAL A 222 6.98 -9.45 6.75
CA VAL A 222 5.93 -10.30 6.20
C VAL A 222 6.41 -11.75 6.19
N GLU A 223 5.61 -12.66 6.75
CA GLU A 223 5.93 -14.07 6.80
C GLU A 223 5.23 -14.84 5.69
N LYS A 224 3.99 -14.47 5.39
CA LYS A 224 3.16 -15.16 4.40
C LYS A 224 2.13 -14.22 3.77
N ILE A 225 1.92 -14.40 2.47
CA ILE A 225 0.82 -13.80 1.73
C ILE A 225 0.06 -14.93 1.01
N GLU A 226 -1.24 -15.02 1.21
CA GLU A 226 -2.14 -15.94 0.52
C GLU A 226 -3.08 -15.14 -0.38
N LEU A 227 -3.16 -15.52 -1.66
CA LEU A 227 -4.05 -14.89 -2.63
C LEU A 227 -5.23 -15.81 -2.91
N ASN A 228 -6.42 -15.23 -2.93
CA ASN A 228 -7.69 -15.91 -3.17
C ASN A 228 -8.05 -17.02 -2.15
N PRO A 229 -7.64 -16.92 -0.85
CA PRO A 229 -8.17 -17.84 0.14
C PRO A 229 -9.68 -17.62 0.30
N PRO A 230 -10.45 -18.64 0.71
CA PRO A 230 -11.84 -18.43 1.09
C PRO A 230 -11.91 -17.54 2.36
N VAL A 231 -12.64 -16.43 2.27
CA VAL A 231 -12.81 -15.46 3.37
C VAL A 231 -14.31 -15.22 3.58
N ASP A 232 -14.78 -15.46 4.82
CA ASP A 232 -16.16 -15.19 5.20
C ASP A 232 -16.38 -13.68 5.38
N ASN A 233 -17.46 -13.13 4.82
CA ASN A 233 -17.85 -11.74 4.98
C ASN A 233 -18.18 -11.38 6.44
N ALA A 234 -18.49 -12.35 7.28
CA ALA A 234 -18.72 -12.12 8.71
C ALA A 234 -17.47 -11.59 9.43
N LEU A 235 -16.27 -11.83 8.90
CA LEU A 235 -15.01 -11.32 9.48
C LEU A 235 -14.92 -9.79 9.48
N PHE A 236 -15.57 -9.14 8.52
CA PHE A 236 -15.51 -7.67 8.36
C PHE A 236 -16.62 -6.96 9.11
N LYS A 237 -17.68 -7.68 9.49
CA LYS A 237 -18.83 -7.11 10.19
C LYS A 237 -18.57 -6.96 11.68
N MET A 238 -19.05 -5.87 12.25
CA MET A 238 -19.03 -5.67 13.70
C MET A 238 -19.78 -6.79 14.40
N PRO A 239 -19.14 -7.51 15.35
CA PRO A 239 -19.83 -8.57 16.08
C PRO A 239 -20.97 -8.03 16.94
N ALA A 240 -22.04 -8.79 17.05
CA ALA A 240 -23.16 -8.42 17.95
C ALA A 240 -22.68 -8.38 19.41
N ALA A 241 -23.22 -7.42 20.19
CA ALA A 241 -22.79 -7.19 21.57
C ALA A 241 -22.84 -8.45 22.48
N ASN A 242 -23.70 -9.42 22.17
CA ASN A 242 -23.85 -10.67 22.92
C ASN A 242 -22.88 -11.79 22.51
N ALA A 243 -22.15 -11.63 21.40
CA ALA A 243 -21.22 -12.66 20.93
C ALA A 243 -19.84 -12.58 21.61
N GLN A 244 -19.61 -11.56 22.45
CA GLN A 244 -18.31 -11.27 23.06
C GLN A 244 -18.16 -11.79 24.50
N ALA A 245 -19.23 -12.27 25.10
CA ALA A 245 -19.17 -12.98 26.37
C ALA A 245 -18.71 -14.43 26.11
N GLY A 246 -17.38 -14.65 26.07
CA GLY A 246 -16.83 -16.00 26.16
C GLY A 246 -17.40 -16.71 27.41
N PRO A 247 -17.41 -18.07 27.44
CA PRO A 247 -18.01 -18.79 28.55
C PRO A 247 -17.38 -18.33 29.87
N SER A 248 -18.20 -17.74 30.74
CA SER A 248 -17.83 -17.46 32.10
C SER A 248 -17.37 -18.77 32.71
N ALA A 249 -16.10 -18.85 33.10
CA ALA A 249 -15.60 -19.97 33.88
C ALA A 249 -16.51 -20.10 35.11
N GLY A 250 -17.35 -21.13 35.07
CA GLY A 250 -18.27 -21.44 36.16
C GLY A 250 -17.47 -21.68 37.45
N SER A 251 -17.82 -20.90 38.43
CA SER A 251 -17.46 -21.12 39.82
C SER A 251 -17.87 -22.54 40.24
N LYS A 252 -16.89 -23.35 40.59
CA LYS A 252 -17.05 -24.41 41.59
C LYS A 252 -15.83 -24.42 42.48
#